data_10ebc1ea171f9f95ec45644e1651fb62
#
_entry.id   10ebc1ea171f9f95ec45644e1651fb62
#
_cell.length_a   1.000
_cell.length_b   1.000
_cell.length_c   1.000
_cell.angle_alpha   90.00
_cell.angle_beta   90.00
_cell.angle_gamma   90.00
#
_symmetry.space_group_name_H-M   'P 1'
#
loop_
_entity.id
_entity.type
_entity.pdbx_description
1 polymer ?
#
loop_
_entity_poly.entity_id
_entity_poly.type
_entity_poly.pdbx_seq_one_letter_code
_entity_poly.pdbx_strand_id
1 'polypeptide(L)'
;MTNPSSTIAVRYLQALSRHDWDEVTSCLARDVVRRGPFGDDFEGVTTYVSFLQSTMPSLPGYRMDIDKVTALVDQRIMIELRETIEVDGRPLVTHECLVFDVDPDGLIEEICVYIRQAPKG
;
A
#
# COMPACT_ATOMS: atom_id res chain seq x y z
N MET A 1 -10.58 21.52 0.37
CA MET A 1 -11.36 20.33 -0.06
C MET A 1 -10.46 19.12 -0.13
N THR A 2 -10.93 18.02 0.40
CA THR A 2 -10.19 16.76 0.36
C THR A 2 -10.30 16.13 -1.03
N ASN A 3 -9.19 15.71 -1.62
CA ASN A 3 -9.20 14.97 -2.88
C ASN A 3 -9.74 13.56 -2.62
N PRO A 4 -10.85 13.13 -3.27
CA PRO A 4 -11.42 11.79 -3.02
C PRO A 4 -10.46 10.64 -3.29
N SER A 5 -9.59 10.78 -4.30
CA SER A 5 -8.60 9.74 -4.60
C SER A 5 -7.53 9.64 -3.51
N SER A 6 -7.09 10.77 -2.95
CA SER A 6 -6.18 10.78 -1.80
C SER A 6 -6.84 10.14 -0.58
N THR A 7 -8.12 10.42 -0.36
CA THR A 7 -8.86 9.87 0.78
C THR A 7 -8.94 8.35 0.72
N ILE A 8 -9.29 7.78 -0.44
CA ILE A 8 -9.40 6.32 -0.57
C ILE A 8 -8.03 5.63 -0.42
N ALA A 9 -6.96 6.23 -0.96
CA ALA A 9 -5.62 5.67 -0.84
C ALA A 9 -5.14 5.67 0.62
N VAL A 10 -5.33 6.76 1.36
CA VAL A 10 -4.96 6.83 2.78
C VAL A 10 -5.81 5.86 3.61
N ARG A 11 -7.11 5.79 3.34
CA ARG A 11 -8.02 4.87 4.02
C ARG A 11 -7.59 3.41 3.83
N TYR A 12 -7.18 3.04 2.62
CA TYR A 12 -6.65 1.73 2.32
C TYR A 12 -5.40 1.42 3.16
N LEU A 13 -4.44 2.34 3.20
CA LEU A 13 -3.20 2.14 3.97
C LEU A 13 -3.45 2.05 5.47
N GLN A 14 -4.35 2.86 6.00
CA GLN A 14 -4.72 2.80 7.41
C GLN A 14 -5.38 1.47 7.77
N ALA A 15 -6.29 1.00 6.92
CA ALA A 15 -6.94 -0.29 7.10
C ALA A 15 -5.93 -1.44 7.03
N LEU A 16 -5.00 -1.38 6.09
CA LEU A 16 -3.93 -2.35 5.95
C LEU A 16 -3.09 -2.43 7.24
N SER A 17 -2.70 -1.29 7.79
CA SER A 17 -1.86 -1.22 8.98
C SER A 17 -2.51 -1.86 10.20
N ARG A 18 -3.83 -1.81 10.32
CA ARG A 18 -4.54 -2.41 11.45
C ARG A 18 -5.19 -3.76 11.13
N HIS A 19 -4.87 -4.34 9.98
CA HIS A 19 -5.36 -5.63 9.52
C HIS A 19 -6.89 -5.69 9.41
N ASP A 20 -7.51 -4.59 9.01
CA ASP A 20 -8.95 -4.52 8.76
C ASP A 20 -9.21 -4.93 7.30
N TRP A 21 -9.30 -6.23 7.06
CA TRP A 21 -9.37 -6.78 5.71
C TRP A 21 -10.66 -6.45 4.97
N ASP A 22 -11.77 -6.31 5.69
CA ASP A 22 -13.03 -5.89 5.08
C ASP A 22 -12.92 -4.46 4.54
N GLU A 23 -12.32 -3.57 5.32
CA GLU A 23 -12.09 -2.20 4.91
C GLU A 23 -11.10 -2.12 3.74
N VAL A 24 -10.01 -2.90 3.80
CA VAL A 24 -9.04 -3.01 2.69
C VAL A 24 -9.77 -3.41 1.40
N THR A 25 -10.56 -4.46 1.47
CA THR A 25 -11.31 -4.97 0.32
C THR A 25 -12.25 -3.93 -0.25
N SER A 26 -12.92 -3.16 0.61
CA SER A 26 -13.87 -2.12 0.20
C SER A 26 -13.23 -0.96 -0.56
N CYS A 27 -11.93 -0.76 -0.40
CA CYS A 27 -11.19 0.30 -1.09
C CYS A 27 -10.71 -0.12 -2.48
N LEU A 28 -10.72 -1.41 -2.80
CA LEU A 28 -10.10 -1.95 -4.00
C LEU A 28 -11.13 -2.31 -5.07
N ALA A 29 -10.80 -2.02 -6.33
CA ALA A 29 -11.58 -2.50 -7.47
C ALA A 29 -11.47 -4.02 -7.54
N ARG A 30 -12.51 -4.65 -8.09
CA ARG A 30 -12.59 -6.11 -8.20
C ARG A 30 -11.39 -6.71 -8.94
N ASP A 31 -10.93 -6.03 -9.99
CA ASP A 31 -9.83 -6.46 -10.85
C ASP A 31 -8.54 -5.68 -10.57
N VAL A 32 -8.37 -5.20 -9.34
CA VAL A 32 -7.18 -4.45 -8.93
C VAL A 32 -5.88 -5.19 -9.29
N VAL A 33 -4.87 -4.43 -9.73
CA VAL A 33 -3.54 -4.96 -10.00
C VAL A 33 -2.56 -4.32 -9.01
N ARG A 34 -1.83 -5.13 -8.27
CA ARG A 34 -0.77 -4.65 -7.39
C ARG A 34 0.58 -5.11 -7.95
N ARG A 35 1.43 -4.14 -8.28
CA ARG A 35 2.77 -4.40 -8.80
C ARG A 35 3.78 -4.18 -7.70
N GLY A 36 4.43 -5.27 -7.29
CA GLY A 36 5.41 -5.24 -6.23
C GLY A 36 6.79 -4.80 -6.70
N PRO A 37 7.66 -4.40 -5.74
CA PRO A 37 8.99 -3.87 -6.06
C PRO A 37 9.97 -4.92 -6.59
N PHE A 38 9.63 -6.21 -6.45
CA PHE A 38 10.50 -7.32 -6.87
C PHE A 38 9.88 -8.17 -7.96
N GLY A 39 8.93 -7.61 -8.73
CA GLY A 39 8.20 -8.35 -9.75
C GLY A 39 7.12 -9.28 -9.19
N ASP A 40 6.77 -9.12 -7.93
CA ASP A 40 5.72 -9.87 -7.24
C ASP A 40 4.37 -9.20 -7.47
N ASP A 41 3.77 -9.49 -8.61
CA ASP A 41 2.50 -8.88 -9.03
C ASP A 41 1.31 -9.76 -8.67
N PHE A 42 0.20 -9.11 -8.28
CA PHE A 42 -1.06 -9.77 -7.96
C PHE A 42 -2.19 -9.14 -8.79
N GLU A 43 -3.05 -9.97 -9.33
CA GLU A 43 -4.23 -9.54 -10.09
C GLU A 43 -5.50 -10.02 -9.40
N GLY A 44 -6.46 -9.11 -9.24
CA GLY A 44 -7.74 -9.40 -8.61
C GLY A 44 -7.73 -9.20 -7.11
N VAL A 45 -8.84 -8.67 -6.58
CA VAL A 45 -8.97 -8.31 -5.16
C VAL A 45 -8.84 -9.52 -4.25
N THR A 46 -9.43 -10.65 -4.64
CA THR A 46 -9.40 -11.87 -3.82
C THR A 46 -7.97 -12.38 -3.66
N THR A 47 -7.23 -12.47 -4.75
CA THR A 47 -5.84 -12.96 -4.73
C THR A 47 -4.95 -12.03 -3.92
N TYR A 48 -5.09 -10.72 -4.12
CA TYR A 48 -4.26 -9.74 -3.42
C TYR A 48 -4.55 -9.70 -1.92
N VAL A 49 -5.82 -9.66 -1.53
CA VAL A 49 -6.19 -9.62 -0.11
C VAL A 49 -5.78 -10.91 0.59
N SER A 50 -5.90 -12.07 -0.06
CA SER A 50 -5.41 -13.34 0.49
C SER A 50 -3.91 -13.30 0.78
N PHE A 51 -3.12 -12.71 -0.12
CA PHE A 51 -1.69 -12.50 0.09
C PHE A 51 -1.44 -11.62 1.33
N LEU A 52 -2.16 -10.50 1.45
CA LEU A 52 -2.01 -9.60 2.59
C LEU A 52 -2.38 -10.28 3.91
N GLN A 53 -3.48 -11.02 3.93
CA GLN A 53 -3.92 -11.76 5.13
C GLN A 53 -2.90 -12.79 5.59
N SER A 54 -2.17 -13.40 4.66
CA SER A 54 -1.14 -14.39 4.98
C SER A 54 0.17 -13.73 5.42
N THR A 55 0.52 -12.60 4.84
CA THR A 55 1.85 -11.99 4.97
C THR A 55 1.90 -10.99 6.12
N MET A 56 0.93 -10.07 6.20
CA MET A 56 1.01 -8.95 7.15
C MET A 56 1.06 -9.39 8.62
N PRO A 57 0.24 -10.36 9.07
CA PRO A 57 0.31 -10.78 10.48
C PRO A 57 1.62 -11.45 10.87
N SER A 58 2.41 -11.90 9.89
CA SER A 58 3.70 -12.56 10.15
C SER A 58 4.85 -11.56 10.34
N LEU A 59 4.61 -10.26 10.13
CA LEU A 59 5.65 -9.24 10.22
C LEU A 59 5.76 -8.72 11.66
N PRO A 60 6.84 -9.04 12.39
CA PRO A 60 6.93 -8.64 13.80
C PRO A 60 7.12 -7.14 13.94
N GLY A 61 6.40 -6.53 14.87
CA GLY A 61 6.52 -5.11 15.19
C GLY A 61 6.16 -4.18 14.04
N TYR A 62 5.31 -4.63 13.12
CA TYR A 62 4.95 -3.86 11.94
C TYR A 62 4.34 -2.50 12.29
N ARG A 63 4.87 -1.45 11.65
CA ARG A 63 4.32 -0.10 11.74
C ARG A 63 4.47 0.60 10.39
N MET A 64 3.47 1.39 10.02
CA MET A 64 3.52 2.23 8.82
C MET A 64 3.35 3.69 9.21
N ASP A 65 4.23 4.54 8.69
CA ASP A 65 4.16 5.99 8.87
C ASP A 65 4.08 6.64 7.48
N ILE A 66 3.00 7.38 7.24
CA ILE A 66 2.81 8.13 6.00
C ILE A 66 3.54 9.47 6.14
N ASP A 67 4.49 9.74 5.24
CA ASP A 67 5.28 10.95 5.27
C ASP A 67 4.69 12.05 4.38
N LYS A 68 4.20 11.69 3.18
CA LYS A 68 3.69 12.67 2.23
C LYS A 68 2.68 12.05 1.28
N VAL A 69 1.59 12.79 1.03
CA VAL A 69 0.56 12.42 0.06
C VAL A 69 0.53 13.48 -1.04
N THR A 70 0.71 13.07 -2.29
CA THR A 70 0.75 13.98 -3.43
C THR A 70 -0.32 13.56 -4.45
N ALA A 71 -1.24 14.47 -4.75
CA ALA A 71 -2.22 14.25 -5.81
C ALA A 71 -1.57 14.57 -7.16
N LEU A 72 -1.67 13.63 -8.08
CA LEU A 72 -1.21 13.77 -9.46
C LEU A 72 -2.40 13.94 -10.39
N VAL A 73 -2.17 14.04 -11.69
CA VAL A 73 -3.26 14.15 -12.67
C VAL A 73 -3.97 12.80 -12.84
N ASP A 74 -5.17 12.83 -13.41
CA ASP A 74 -5.94 11.64 -13.81
C ASP A 74 -6.24 10.69 -12.63
N GLN A 75 -6.56 11.25 -11.46
CA GLN A 75 -6.91 10.49 -10.25
C GLN A 75 -5.79 9.55 -9.80
N ARG A 76 -4.56 9.95 -10.04
CA ARG A 76 -3.36 9.24 -9.60
C ARG A 76 -2.84 9.89 -8.32
N ILE A 77 -2.45 9.07 -7.34
CA ILE A 77 -1.96 9.51 -6.04
C ILE A 77 -0.62 8.87 -5.75
N MET A 78 0.34 9.66 -5.31
CA MET A 78 1.64 9.17 -4.85
C MET A 78 1.72 9.33 -3.34
N ILE A 79 2.05 8.26 -2.64
CA ILE A 79 2.22 8.29 -1.18
C ILE A 79 3.63 7.83 -0.84
N GLU A 80 4.37 8.69 -0.17
CA GLU A 80 5.67 8.36 0.39
C GLU A 80 5.49 7.96 1.84
N LEU A 81 6.03 6.79 2.21
CA LEU A 81 5.83 6.23 3.53
C LEU A 81 7.04 5.43 4.00
N ARG A 82 7.04 5.09 5.27
CA ARG A 82 8.02 4.18 5.86
C ARG A 82 7.29 3.01 6.48
N GLU A 83 7.79 1.81 6.22
CA GLU A 83 7.35 0.61 6.93
C GLU A 83 8.47 0.15 7.84
N THR A 84 8.12 -0.17 9.10
CA THR A 84 9.07 -0.65 10.09
C THR A 84 8.65 -2.05 10.52
N ILE A 85 9.63 -2.96 10.57
CA ILE A 85 9.45 -4.28 11.18
C ILE A 85 10.63 -4.51 12.14
N GLU A 86 10.49 -5.47 13.04
CA GLU A 86 11.58 -5.87 13.91
C GLU A 86 12.34 -7.05 13.29
N VAL A 87 13.66 -6.93 13.20
CA VAL A 87 14.56 -8.01 12.76
C VAL A 87 15.64 -8.15 13.81
N ASP A 88 15.72 -9.31 14.43
CA ASP A 88 16.68 -9.61 15.51
C ASP A 88 16.62 -8.57 16.65
N GLY A 89 15.41 -8.18 17.03
CA GLY A 89 15.16 -7.20 18.10
C GLY A 89 15.47 -5.75 17.75
N ARG A 90 15.73 -5.46 16.48
CA ARG A 90 16.03 -4.10 16.00
C ARG A 90 15.03 -3.64 14.95
N PRO A 91 14.69 -2.35 14.91
CA PRO A 91 13.82 -1.84 13.86
C PRO A 91 14.55 -1.83 12.52
N LEU A 92 13.89 -2.38 11.50
CA LEU A 92 14.31 -2.25 10.11
C LEU A 92 13.30 -1.33 9.42
N VAL A 93 13.75 -0.18 8.94
CA VAL A 93 12.90 0.82 8.30
C VAL A 93 13.10 0.78 6.79
N THR A 94 12.00 0.61 6.06
CA THR A 94 12.01 0.62 4.60
C THR A 94 11.28 1.87 4.11
N HIS A 95 11.94 2.65 3.27
CA HIS A 95 11.34 3.82 2.63
C HIS A 95 10.71 3.40 1.31
N GLU A 96 9.44 3.75 1.13
CA GLU A 96 8.66 3.33 -0.03
C GLU A 96 7.88 4.50 -0.62
N CYS A 97 7.60 4.37 -1.90
CA CYS A 97 6.67 5.22 -2.61
C CYS A 97 5.64 4.33 -3.29
N LEU A 98 4.37 4.54 -2.99
CA LEU A 98 3.28 3.83 -3.63
C LEU A 98 2.54 4.79 -4.56
N VAL A 99 2.27 4.31 -5.79
CA VAL A 99 1.48 5.06 -6.76
C VAL A 99 0.16 4.34 -6.95
N PHE A 100 -0.93 5.06 -6.70
CA PHE A 100 -2.30 4.53 -6.77
C PHE A 100 -3.00 5.14 -7.99
N ASP A 101 -3.66 4.31 -8.77
CA ASP A 101 -4.61 4.75 -9.78
C ASP A 101 -6.02 4.42 -9.31
N VAL A 102 -6.91 5.42 -9.31
CA VAL A 102 -8.28 5.28 -8.82
C VAL A 102 -9.22 5.33 -10.02
N ASP A 103 -10.17 4.39 -10.08
CA ASP A 103 -11.10 4.29 -11.18
C ASP A 103 -12.25 5.31 -11.07
N PRO A 104 -13.11 5.42 -12.11
CA PRO A 104 -14.23 6.37 -12.06
C PRO A 104 -15.25 6.12 -10.96
N ASP A 105 -15.31 4.90 -10.42
CA ASP A 105 -16.18 4.54 -9.30
C ASP A 105 -15.59 4.88 -7.94
N GLY A 106 -14.36 5.41 -7.91
CA GLY A 106 -13.68 5.80 -6.69
C GLY A 106 -12.96 4.68 -5.98
N LEU A 107 -12.69 3.56 -6.67
CA LEU A 107 -11.97 2.42 -6.12
C LEU A 107 -10.54 2.37 -6.68
N ILE A 108 -9.62 1.84 -5.90
CA ILE A 108 -8.23 1.68 -6.32
C ILE A 108 -8.14 0.56 -7.36
N GLU A 109 -7.70 0.88 -8.57
CA GLU A 109 -7.58 -0.10 -9.65
C GLU A 109 -6.14 -0.58 -9.88
N GLU A 110 -5.14 0.19 -9.46
CA GLU A 110 -3.74 -0.22 -9.58
C GLU A 110 -2.92 0.38 -8.45
N ILE A 111 -1.98 -0.42 -7.94
CA ILE A 111 -1.00 0.00 -6.93
C ILE A 111 0.37 -0.43 -7.42
N CYS A 112 1.29 0.53 -7.58
CA CYS A 112 2.70 0.25 -7.86
C CYS A 112 3.53 0.58 -6.64
N VAL A 113 4.39 -0.34 -6.23
CA VAL A 113 5.25 -0.19 -5.05
C VAL A 113 6.69 -0.01 -5.48
N TYR A 114 7.31 1.08 -5.03
CA TYR A 114 8.72 1.38 -5.25
C TYR A 114 9.43 1.46 -3.90
N ILE A 115 10.55 0.79 -3.78
CA ILE A 115 11.34 0.77 -2.54
C ILE A 115 12.67 1.47 -2.77
N ARG A 116 13.03 2.36 -1.84
CA ARG A 116 14.37 2.94 -1.82
C ARG A 116 15.26 2.02 -0.99
N GLN A 117 16.25 1.42 -1.62
CA GLN A 117 17.21 0.55 -0.94
C GLN A 117 18.48 1.32 -0.62
N ALA A 118 19.07 1.03 0.55
CA ALA A 118 20.38 1.54 0.87
C ALA A 118 21.43 0.92 -0.07
N PRO A 119 22.46 1.68 -0.46
CA PRO A 119 23.52 1.10 -1.27
C PRO A 119 24.21 -0.05 -0.53
N LYS A 120 24.56 -1.08 -1.26
CA LYS A 120 25.35 -2.18 -0.70
C LYS A 120 26.76 -1.67 -0.45
N GLY A 121 27.10 -1.62 0.82
CA GLY A 121 28.41 -1.17 1.27
C GLY A 121 29.45 -2.25 1.24
#